data_2273c325e73e69882895d065d643888c
#
_entry.id   2273c325e73e69882895d065d643888c
#
_cell.length_a   1.000
_cell.length_b   1.000
_cell.length_c   1.000
_cell.angle_alpha   90.00
_cell.angle_beta   90.00
_cell.angle_gamma   90.00
#
_symmetry.space_group_name_H-M   'P 1'
#
loop_
_entity.id
_entity.type
_entity.pdbx_description
1 polymer ?
#
loop_
_entity_poly.entity_id
_entity_poly.type
_entity_poly.pdbx_seq_one_letter_code
_entity_poly.pdbx_strand_id
1 'polypeptide(L)'
;MLDATEWGIVALSLKVGGVAMAVTLPIAFALAWLLARVRFPGKVVVDAAIHLPLVVPPVVTGWLLLLAFGPNGPIGDWLQDWFGVTVLFRWTGAAIAAGVMALPLMVRAMRISIEAVDRRLENAARTLGAGPWRVFWTLTLPLSIPGVLAGAVLGFARSIGEFGATITFVSNVPGETQTLPLAIYSALQQPGADALVWRLSCVSVGLSLIALIASELLTRRAGRGLHVL
;
A
#
# COMPACT_ATOMS: atom_id res chain seq x y z
N MET A 1 27.39 -13.29 -0.30
CA MET A 1 26.22 -13.88 0.38
C MET A 1 25.74 -12.87 1.40
N LEU A 2 24.44 -12.80 1.63
CA LEU A 2 23.89 -11.95 2.70
C LEU A 2 24.19 -12.58 4.05
N ASP A 3 24.50 -11.76 5.04
CA ASP A 3 24.67 -12.21 6.43
C ASP A 3 23.30 -12.31 7.15
N ALA A 4 23.29 -12.81 8.40
CA ALA A 4 22.07 -12.99 9.17
C ALA A 4 21.34 -11.67 9.44
N THR A 5 22.06 -10.57 9.62
CA THR A 5 21.53 -9.24 9.85
C THR A 5 20.88 -8.68 8.58
N GLU A 6 21.55 -8.85 7.43
CA GLU A 6 21.04 -8.44 6.12
C GLU A 6 19.75 -9.21 5.78
N TRP A 7 19.69 -10.51 6.06
CA TRP A 7 18.45 -11.30 5.92
C TRP A 7 17.33 -10.81 6.84
N GLY A 8 17.66 -10.38 8.05
CA GLY A 8 16.70 -9.75 8.97
C GLY A 8 16.08 -8.49 8.39
N ILE A 9 16.89 -7.62 7.76
CA ILE A 9 16.44 -6.40 7.09
C ILE A 9 15.50 -6.71 5.91
N VAL A 10 15.86 -7.70 5.10
CA VAL A 10 15.01 -8.15 3.98
C VAL A 10 13.67 -8.69 4.47
N ALA A 11 13.71 -9.58 5.47
CA ALA A 11 12.51 -10.17 6.07
C ALA A 11 11.60 -9.11 6.69
N LEU A 12 12.18 -8.12 7.40
CA LEU A 12 11.43 -7.00 7.96
C LEU A 12 10.77 -6.15 6.87
N SER A 13 11.49 -5.86 5.78
CA SER A 13 10.94 -5.08 4.66
C SER A 13 9.77 -5.81 3.99
N LEU A 14 9.90 -7.12 3.77
CA LEU A 14 8.81 -7.95 3.24
C LEU A 14 7.62 -8.03 4.20
N LYS A 15 7.87 -8.14 5.50
CA LYS A 15 6.83 -8.14 6.54
C LYS A 15 6.09 -6.80 6.55
N VAL A 16 6.81 -5.68 6.60
CA VAL A 16 6.24 -4.33 6.59
C VAL A 16 5.42 -4.10 5.33
N GLY A 17 5.99 -4.37 4.15
CA GLY A 17 5.29 -4.20 2.87
C GLY A 17 4.08 -5.13 2.73
N GLY A 18 4.21 -6.39 3.14
CA GLY A 18 3.12 -7.38 3.11
C GLY A 18 1.96 -7.00 4.01
N VAL A 19 2.24 -6.60 5.26
CA VAL A 19 1.19 -6.16 6.20
C VAL A 19 0.58 -4.83 5.75
N ALA A 20 1.39 -3.86 5.34
CA ALA A 20 0.91 -2.60 4.78
C ALA A 20 -0.08 -2.86 3.64
N MET A 21 0.29 -3.71 2.68
CA MET A 21 -0.56 -4.07 1.55
C MET A 21 -1.82 -4.80 1.99
N ALA A 22 -1.73 -5.81 2.87
CA ALA A 22 -2.87 -6.60 3.32
C ALA A 22 -3.94 -5.75 4.05
N VAL A 23 -3.50 -4.77 4.84
CA VAL A 23 -4.40 -3.86 5.57
C VAL A 23 -4.94 -2.77 4.62
N THR A 24 -4.10 -2.23 3.75
CA THR A 24 -4.50 -1.12 2.87
C THR A 24 -5.37 -1.59 1.71
N LEU A 25 -5.24 -2.84 1.24
CA LEU A 25 -5.98 -3.38 0.09
C LEU A 25 -7.51 -3.27 0.23
N PRO A 26 -8.14 -3.76 1.32
CA PRO A 26 -9.58 -3.62 1.48
C PRO A 26 -10.02 -2.17 1.61
N ILE A 27 -9.23 -1.31 2.26
CA ILE A 27 -9.50 0.12 2.40
C ILE A 27 -9.45 0.80 1.03
N ALA A 28 -8.39 0.54 0.25
CA ALA A 28 -8.22 1.07 -1.09
C ALA A 28 -9.35 0.65 -2.03
N PHE A 29 -9.78 -0.63 -1.94
CA PHE A 29 -10.90 -1.12 -2.72
C PHE A 29 -12.22 -0.44 -2.35
N ALA A 30 -12.50 -0.30 -1.05
CA ALA A 30 -13.71 0.39 -0.57
C ALA A 30 -13.74 1.86 -1.04
N LEU A 31 -12.61 2.58 -0.94
CA LEU A 31 -12.48 3.95 -1.40
C LEU A 31 -12.59 4.05 -2.92
N ALA A 32 -11.96 3.15 -3.66
CA ALA A 32 -12.06 3.09 -5.12
C ALA A 32 -13.50 2.82 -5.57
N TRP A 33 -14.19 1.89 -4.92
CA TRP A 33 -15.60 1.61 -5.19
C TRP A 33 -16.50 2.80 -4.87
N LEU A 34 -16.30 3.44 -3.71
CA LEU A 34 -17.02 4.65 -3.33
C LEU A 34 -16.86 5.74 -4.38
N LEU A 35 -15.61 6.02 -4.78
CA LEU A 35 -15.31 7.03 -5.79
C LEU A 35 -15.81 6.66 -7.19
N ALA A 36 -15.83 5.38 -7.58
CA ALA A 36 -16.29 4.94 -8.90
C ALA A 36 -17.82 4.91 -9.02
N ARG A 37 -18.53 4.48 -7.97
CA ARG A 37 -19.95 4.11 -8.05
C ARG A 37 -20.89 5.09 -7.36
N VAL A 38 -20.45 5.79 -6.33
CA VAL A 38 -21.31 6.69 -5.54
C VAL A 38 -21.12 8.14 -5.97
N ARG A 39 -22.26 8.86 -6.05
CA ARG A 39 -22.29 10.31 -6.26
C ARG A 39 -22.71 10.96 -4.93
N PHE A 40 -21.83 11.79 -4.39
CA PHE A 40 -22.08 12.50 -3.13
C PHE A 40 -21.42 13.89 -3.17
N PRO A 41 -21.96 14.87 -2.44
CA PRO A 41 -21.34 16.18 -2.32
C PRO A 41 -19.98 16.03 -1.61
N GLY A 42 -18.97 16.80 -2.07
CA GLY A 42 -17.60 16.71 -1.48
C GLY A 42 -16.74 15.56 -2.04
N LYS A 43 -17.20 14.80 -3.03
CA LYS A 43 -16.41 13.73 -3.68
C LYS A 43 -15.01 14.19 -4.11
N VAL A 44 -14.92 15.41 -4.66
CA VAL A 44 -13.64 16.00 -5.10
C VAL A 44 -12.68 16.21 -3.92
N VAL A 45 -13.20 16.62 -2.76
CA VAL A 45 -12.39 16.82 -1.54
C VAL A 45 -11.86 15.46 -1.02
N VAL A 46 -12.71 14.44 -1.00
CA VAL A 46 -12.30 13.09 -0.60
C VAL A 46 -11.26 12.52 -1.56
N ASP A 47 -11.47 12.69 -2.86
CA ASP A 47 -10.52 12.28 -3.90
C ASP A 47 -9.16 13.00 -3.74
N ALA A 48 -9.19 14.32 -3.53
CA ALA A 48 -8.00 15.11 -3.27
C ALA A 48 -7.27 14.66 -1.98
N ALA A 49 -8.01 14.40 -0.89
CA ALA A 49 -7.44 13.94 0.37
C ALA A 49 -6.75 12.56 0.24
N ILE A 50 -7.37 11.63 -0.49
CA ILE A 50 -6.78 10.31 -0.76
C ILE A 50 -5.47 10.45 -1.56
N HIS A 51 -5.42 11.38 -2.53
CA HIS A 51 -4.25 11.55 -3.40
C HIS A 51 -3.21 12.52 -2.84
N LEU A 52 -3.50 13.19 -1.73
CA LEU A 52 -2.60 14.14 -1.08
C LEU A 52 -1.19 13.58 -0.80
N PRO A 53 -1.03 12.33 -0.31
CA PRO A 53 0.31 11.75 -0.05
C PRO A 53 1.21 11.62 -1.28
N LEU A 54 0.67 11.67 -2.51
CA LEU A 54 1.49 11.67 -3.73
C LEU A 54 2.11 13.03 -4.04
N VAL A 55 1.48 14.11 -3.59
CA VAL A 55 1.90 15.48 -3.90
C VAL A 55 2.73 16.08 -2.78
N VAL A 56 2.35 15.78 -1.55
CA VAL A 56 3.06 16.23 -0.35
C VAL A 56 4.38 15.46 -0.19
N PRO A 57 5.49 16.12 0.16
CA PRO A 57 6.74 15.44 0.44
C PRO A 57 6.56 14.32 1.47
N PRO A 58 7.15 13.12 1.25
CA PRO A 58 7.00 11.99 2.16
C PRO A 58 7.36 12.29 3.62
N VAL A 59 8.36 13.13 3.84
CA VAL A 59 8.77 13.59 5.17
C VAL A 59 7.64 14.34 5.89
N VAL A 60 6.87 15.17 5.16
CA VAL A 60 5.73 15.89 5.73
C VAL A 60 4.61 14.93 6.08
N THR A 61 4.34 13.94 5.21
CA THR A 61 3.37 12.88 5.51
C THR A 61 3.78 12.11 6.77
N GLY A 62 5.04 11.75 6.91
CA GLY A 62 5.58 11.12 8.12
C GLY A 62 5.41 11.96 9.37
N TRP A 63 5.64 13.28 9.26
CA TRP A 63 5.42 14.21 10.36
C TRP A 63 3.94 14.31 10.77
N LEU A 64 3.02 14.35 9.79
CA LEU A 64 1.57 14.34 10.07
C LEU A 64 1.15 13.03 10.75
N LEU A 65 1.71 11.89 10.34
CA LEU A 65 1.50 10.62 11.03
C LEU A 65 2.04 10.65 12.46
N LEU A 66 3.20 11.26 12.68
CA LEU A 66 3.76 11.45 14.02
C LEU A 66 2.84 12.29 14.91
N LEU A 67 2.26 13.36 14.38
CA LEU A 67 1.28 14.18 15.10
C LEU A 67 -0.01 13.40 15.42
N ALA A 68 -0.46 12.54 14.51
CA ALA A 68 -1.70 11.78 14.69
C ALA A 68 -1.54 10.58 15.64
N PHE A 69 -0.44 9.83 15.50
CA PHE A 69 -0.18 8.57 16.20
C PHE A 69 0.86 8.70 17.35
N GLY A 70 1.39 9.91 17.57
CA GLY A 70 2.32 10.17 18.66
C GLY A 70 1.67 10.04 20.04
N PRO A 71 2.47 10.07 21.12
CA PRO A 71 1.99 9.89 22.49
C PRO A 71 0.94 10.90 22.94
N ASN A 72 0.94 12.10 22.34
CA ASN A 72 -0.04 13.17 22.58
C ASN A 72 -0.94 13.41 21.36
N GLY A 73 -0.98 12.46 20.46
CA GLY A 73 -1.80 12.54 19.24
C GLY A 73 -3.15 11.86 19.42
N PRO A 74 -4.19 12.34 18.71
CA PRO A 74 -5.57 11.87 18.94
C PRO A 74 -5.76 10.37 18.68
N ILE A 75 -4.99 9.79 17.76
CA ILE A 75 -5.04 8.35 17.46
C ILE A 75 -4.09 7.58 18.39
N GLY A 76 -2.93 8.16 18.69
CA GLY A 76 -1.94 7.56 19.59
C GLY A 76 -2.48 7.37 21.01
N ASP A 77 -3.07 8.41 21.60
CA ASP A 77 -3.71 8.37 22.92
C ASP A 77 -4.83 7.32 22.93
N TRP A 78 -5.71 7.34 21.93
CA TRP A 78 -6.81 6.37 21.83
C TRP A 78 -6.30 4.93 21.75
N LEU A 79 -5.26 4.64 20.95
CA LEU A 79 -4.65 3.31 20.86
C LEU A 79 -4.00 2.87 22.18
N GLN A 80 -3.35 3.80 22.87
CA GLN A 80 -2.72 3.53 24.15
C GLN A 80 -3.74 3.25 25.25
N ASP A 81 -4.79 4.07 25.34
CA ASP A 81 -5.80 3.99 26.40
C ASP A 81 -6.68 2.74 26.28
N TRP A 82 -7.07 2.36 25.05
CA TRP A 82 -8.00 1.25 24.83
C TRP A 82 -7.30 -0.08 24.57
N PHE A 83 -6.12 -0.10 24.00
CA PHE A 83 -5.43 -1.32 23.58
C PHE A 83 -4.04 -1.49 24.19
N GLY A 84 -3.51 -0.48 24.88
CA GLY A 84 -2.15 -0.51 25.42
C GLY A 84 -1.06 -0.61 24.34
N VAL A 85 -1.37 -0.17 23.10
CA VAL A 85 -0.50 -0.34 21.93
C VAL A 85 0.08 0.99 21.48
N THR A 86 1.40 1.02 21.30
CA THR A 86 2.10 2.12 20.64
C THR A 86 2.63 1.65 19.28
N VAL A 87 2.50 2.48 18.26
CA VAL A 87 3.01 2.19 16.92
C VAL A 87 4.35 2.86 16.61
N LEU A 88 4.75 3.83 17.45
CA LEU A 88 6.02 4.54 17.32
C LEU A 88 7.20 3.60 17.55
N PHE A 89 8.27 3.80 16.79
CA PHE A 89 9.51 3.03 16.85
C PHE A 89 9.32 1.52 16.68
N ARG A 90 8.19 1.11 16.09
CA ARG A 90 7.86 -0.29 15.80
C ARG A 90 7.60 -0.50 14.31
N TRP A 91 7.79 -1.72 13.84
CA TRP A 91 7.51 -2.13 12.46
C TRP A 91 6.04 -1.88 12.06
N THR A 92 5.10 -1.87 13.01
CA THR A 92 3.69 -1.55 12.78
C THR A 92 3.49 -0.12 12.30
N GLY A 93 4.21 0.84 12.89
CA GLY A 93 4.21 2.21 12.40
C GLY A 93 4.85 2.36 11.02
N ALA A 94 5.93 1.61 10.75
CA ALA A 94 6.49 1.56 9.39
C ALA A 94 5.46 1.02 8.37
N ALA A 95 4.67 0.00 8.75
CA ALA A 95 3.60 -0.53 7.92
C ALA A 95 2.47 0.49 7.68
N ILE A 96 2.11 1.30 8.69
CA ILE A 96 1.14 2.40 8.54
C ILE A 96 1.68 3.44 7.56
N ALA A 97 2.93 3.91 7.71
CA ALA A 97 3.55 4.87 6.81
C ALA A 97 3.54 4.35 5.36
N ALA A 98 4.01 3.12 5.16
CA ALA A 98 4.06 2.47 3.85
C ALA A 98 2.66 2.33 3.23
N GLY A 99 1.66 1.94 4.03
CA GLY A 99 0.27 1.81 3.60
C GLY A 99 -0.34 3.15 3.17
N VAL A 100 -0.15 4.20 3.95
CA VAL A 100 -0.64 5.57 3.62
C VAL A 100 -0.01 6.06 2.32
N MET A 101 1.28 5.85 2.12
CA MET A 101 1.99 6.25 0.90
C MET A 101 1.60 5.40 -0.32
N ALA A 102 1.19 4.15 -0.14
CA ALA A 102 0.74 3.26 -1.21
C ALA A 102 -0.75 3.46 -1.57
N LEU A 103 -1.57 3.90 -0.62
CA LEU A 103 -3.03 4.02 -0.74
C LEU A 103 -3.49 4.72 -2.04
N PRO A 104 -2.97 5.90 -2.42
CA PRO A 104 -3.44 6.61 -3.61
C PRO A 104 -3.24 5.81 -4.91
N LEU A 105 -2.09 5.15 -5.05
CA LEU A 105 -1.78 4.32 -6.23
C LEU A 105 -2.72 3.12 -6.33
N MET A 106 -2.99 2.48 -5.19
CA MET A 106 -3.92 1.36 -5.12
C MET A 106 -5.34 1.79 -5.48
N VAL A 107 -5.83 2.88 -4.87
CA VAL A 107 -7.16 3.44 -5.15
C VAL A 107 -7.30 3.78 -6.63
N ARG A 108 -6.30 4.44 -7.23
CA ARG A 108 -6.33 4.83 -8.64
C ARG A 108 -6.41 3.62 -9.58
N ALA A 109 -5.58 2.61 -9.36
CA ALA A 109 -5.58 1.39 -10.19
C ALA A 109 -6.91 0.63 -10.11
N MET A 110 -7.43 0.44 -8.89
CA MET A 110 -8.71 -0.23 -8.66
C MET A 110 -9.88 0.55 -9.22
N ARG A 111 -9.91 1.88 -9.02
CA ARG A 111 -10.98 2.75 -9.52
C ARG A 111 -11.10 2.68 -11.04
N ILE A 112 -10.00 2.75 -11.78
CA ILE A 112 -10.01 2.63 -13.24
C ILE A 112 -10.67 1.31 -13.67
N SER A 113 -10.33 0.20 -13.01
CA SER A 113 -10.89 -1.11 -13.33
C SER A 113 -12.38 -1.20 -12.97
N ILE A 114 -12.79 -0.64 -11.82
CA ILE A 114 -14.21 -0.60 -11.43
C ILE A 114 -15.02 0.28 -12.38
N GLU A 115 -14.49 1.42 -12.83
CA GLU A 115 -15.14 2.33 -13.79
C GLU A 115 -15.28 1.68 -15.17
N ALA A 116 -14.37 0.78 -15.55
CA ALA A 116 -14.43 0.03 -16.81
C ALA A 116 -15.53 -1.04 -16.85
N VAL A 117 -16.07 -1.47 -15.72
CA VAL A 117 -17.20 -2.41 -15.68
C VAL A 117 -18.45 -1.72 -16.21
N ASP A 118 -19.02 -2.27 -17.29
CA ASP A 118 -20.21 -1.69 -17.94
C ASP A 118 -21.43 -1.75 -16.99
N ARG A 119 -21.97 -0.57 -16.68
CA ARG A 119 -23.19 -0.44 -15.87
C ARG A 119 -24.43 -1.11 -16.49
N ARG A 120 -24.42 -1.32 -17.80
CA ARG A 120 -25.54 -2.02 -18.47
C ARG A 120 -25.63 -3.47 -18.03
N LEU A 121 -24.50 -4.14 -17.80
CA LEU A 121 -24.45 -5.51 -17.26
C LEU A 121 -25.04 -5.56 -15.84
N GLU A 122 -24.66 -4.60 -14.99
CA GLU A 122 -25.19 -4.50 -13.62
C GLU A 122 -26.71 -4.25 -13.63
N ASN A 123 -27.18 -3.36 -14.52
CA ASN A 123 -28.61 -3.06 -14.66
C ASN A 123 -29.38 -4.25 -15.21
N ALA A 124 -28.87 -4.96 -16.23
CA ALA A 124 -29.49 -6.17 -16.74
C ALA A 124 -29.65 -7.27 -15.68
N ALA A 125 -28.60 -7.47 -14.85
CA ALA A 125 -28.70 -8.41 -13.73
C ALA A 125 -29.77 -8.00 -12.71
N ARG A 126 -29.93 -6.70 -12.45
CA ARG A 126 -30.99 -6.19 -11.55
C ARG A 126 -32.40 -6.38 -12.13
N THR A 127 -32.58 -6.21 -13.44
CA THR A 127 -33.86 -6.47 -14.08
C THR A 127 -34.26 -7.96 -14.04
N LEU A 128 -33.26 -8.85 -13.95
CA LEU A 128 -33.42 -10.28 -13.73
C LEU A 128 -33.60 -10.66 -12.24
N GLY A 129 -33.79 -9.68 -11.35
CA GLY A 129 -34.05 -9.91 -9.93
C GLY A 129 -32.80 -10.05 -9.06
N ALA A 130 -31.56 -9.78 -9.57
CA ALA A 130 -30.38 -9.83 -8.75
C ALA A 130 -30.30 -8.60 -7.81
N GLY A 131 -30.23 -8.86 -6.50
CA GLY A 131 -29.99 -7.80 -5.50
C GLY A 131 -28.60 -7.15 -5.62
N PRO A 132 -28.41 -5.96 -5.02
CA PRO A 132 -27.16 -5.19 -5.16
C PRO A 132 -25.92 -5.96 -4.69
N TRP A 133 -26.01 -6.73 -3.60
CA TRP A 133 -24.92 -7.57 -3.12
C TRP A 133 -24.59 -8.71 -4.08
N ARG A 134 -25.60 -9.33 -4.70
CA ARG A 134 -25.39 -10.38 -5.69
C ARG A 134 -24.68 -9.81 -6.93
N VAL A 135 -25.12 -8.65 -7.44
CA VAL A 135 -24.48 -7.96 -8.56
C VAL A 135 -23.01 -7.62 -8.22
N PHE A 136 -22.75 -7.13 -7.00
CA PHE A 136 -21.39 -6.81 -6.56
C PHE A 136 -20.48 -8.04 -6.59
N TRP A 137 -20.87 -9.14 -5.96
CA TRP A 137 -20.04 -10.33 -5.86
C TRP A 137 -19.91 -11.12 -7.16
N THR A 138 -20.94 -11.10 -8.04
CA THR A 138 -20.96 -11.91 -9.26
C THR A 138 -20.50 -11.17 -10.52
N LEU A 139 -20.57 -9.84 -10.52
CA LEU A 139 -20.20 -9.03 -11.69
C LEU A 139 -19.12 -8.00 -11.35
N THR A 140 -19.41 -7.05 -10.45
CA THR A 140 -18.52 -5.91 -10.22
C THR A 140 -17.15 -6.34 -9.71
N LEU A 141 -17.10 -7.16 -8.66
CA LEU A 141 -15.85 -7.62 -8.07
C LEU A 141 -15.03 -8.51 -9.03
N PRO A 142 -15.59 -9.58 -9.64
CA PRO A 142 -14.84 -10.41 -10.57
C PRO A 142 -14.29 -9.64 -11.77
N LEU A 143 -15.07 -8.75 -12.36
CA LEU A 143 -14.64 -7.93 -13.50
C LEU A 143 -13.60 -6.86 -13.11
N SER A 144 -13.53 -6.46 -11.83
CA SER A 144 -12.53 -5.53 -11.33
C SER A 144 -11.25 -6.19 -10.77
N ILE A 145 -11.19 -7.54 -10.69
CA ILE A 145 -10.01 -8.28 -10.19
C ILE A 145 -8.70 -7.84 -10.85
N PRO A 146 -8.61 -7.62 -12.19
CA PRO A 146 -7.36 -7.15 -12.79
C PRO A 146 -6.83 -5.87 -12.16
N GLY A 147 -7.71 -4.90 -11.88
CA GLY A 147 -7.32 -3.66 -11.21
C GLY A 147 -6.99 -3.85 -9.73
N VAL A 148 -7.65 -4.78 -9.05
CA VAL A 148 -7.33 -5.13 -7.66
C VAL A 148 -5.93 -5.73 -7.58
N LEU A 149 -5.60 -6.65 -8.49
CA LEU A 149 -4.26 -7.25 -8.55
C LEU A 149 -3.20 -6.22 -8.92
N ALA A 150 -3.45 -5.37 -9.93
CA ALA A 150 -2.55 -4.30 -10.30
C ALA A 150 -2.33 -3.34 -9.12
N GLY A 151 -3.39 -2.93 -8.44
CA GLY A 151 -3.33 -2.08 -7.24
C GLY A 151 -2.54 -2.72 -6.11
N ALA A 152 -2.75 -4.00 -5.83
CA ALA A 152 -2.04 -4.74 -4.80
C ALA A 152 -0.53 -4.77 -5.06
N VAL A 153 -0.12 -5.06 -6.28
CA VAL A 153 1.31 -5.15 -6.62
C VAL A 153 1.97 -3.77 -6.66
N LEU A 154 1.31 -2.77 -7.23
CA LEU A 154 1.80 -1.38 -7.19
C LEU A 154 1.93 -0.89 -5.75
N GLY A 155 0.95 -1.19 -4.90
CA GLY A 155 0.98 -0.86 -3.48
C GLY A 155 2.13 -1.55 -2.76
N PHE A 156 2.36 -2.84 -3.01
CA PHE A 156 3.47 -3.59 -2.43
C PHE A 156 4.83 -3.05 -2.87
N ALA A 157 5.01 -2.83 -4.18
CA ALA A 157 6.25 -2.26 -4.71
C ALA A 157 6.54 -0.87 -4.12
N ARG A 158 5.51 -0.02 -4.00
CA ARG A 158 5.61 1.30 -3.37
C ARG A 158 5.97 1.20 -1.88
N SER A 159 5.39 0.21 -1.17
CA SER A 159 5.64 -0.01 0.25
C SER A 159 7.06 -0.46 0.55
N ILE A 160 7.66 -1.33 -0.28
CA ILE A 160 9.05 -1.79 -0.10
C ILE A 160 10.04 -0.63 -0.27
N GLY A 161 9.77 0.31 -1.18
CA GLY A 161 10.62 1.46 -1.44
C GLY A 161 10.35 2.67 -0.53
N GLU A 162 9.48 2.55 0.48
CA GLU A 162 9.16 3.68 1.34
C GLU A 162 10.29 4.01 2.31
N PHE A 163 10.70 5.28 2.30
CA PHE A 163 11.79 5.80 3.12
C PHE A 163 11.37 7.04 3.91
N GLY A 164 10.92 8.09 3.21
CA GLY A 164 10.76 9.43 3.77
C GLY A 164 9.72 9.54 4.88
N ALA A 165 8.55 8.92 4.69
CA ALA A 165 7.52 8.90 5.71
C ALA A 165 7.91 7.99 6.88
N THR A 166 8.56 6.86 6.59
CA THR A 166 8.98 5.90 7.61
C THR A 166 10.04 6.49 8.54
N ILE A 167 11.12 7.10 8.00
CA ILE A 167 12.19 7.66 8.84
C ILE A 167 11.69 8.79 9.74
N THR A 168 10.75 9.60 9.25
CA THR A 168 10.20 10.72 10.02
C THR A 168 9.21 10.27 11.07
N PHE A 169 8.40 9.24 10.79
CA PHE A 169 7.36 8.77 11.69
C PHE A 169 7.89 7.82 12.77
N VAL A 170 8.71 6.84 12.40
CA VAL A 170 9.15 5.78 13.33
C VAL A 170 10.66 5.67 13.50
N SER A 171 11.43 6.58 12.90
CA SER A 171 12.89 6.59 12.96
C SER A 171 13.52 5.33 12.33
N ASN A 172 14.82 5.14 12.55
CA ASN A 172 15.60 4.02 12.04
C ASN A 172 16.16 3.18 13.20
N VAL A 173 15.36 2.21 13.66
CA VAL A 173 15.71 1.33 14.79
C VAL A 173 16.08 -0.06 14.24
N PRO A 174 17.36 -0.50 14.38
CA PRO A 174 17.77 -1.83 13.95
C PRO A 174 16.90 -2.93 14.54
N GLY A 175 16.46 -3.88 13.71
CA GLY A 175 15.59 -4.99 14.11
C GLY A 175 14.10 -4.66 14.22
N GLU A 176 13.72 -3.36 14.33
CA GLU A 176 12.34 -2.93 14.49
C GLU A 176 11.79 -2.16 13.29
N THR A 177 12.46 -1.07 12.88
CA THR A 177 11.97 -0.21 11.80
C THR A 177 12.93 -0.13 10.62
N GLN A 178 14.12 -0.70 10.73
CA GLN A 178 15.17 -0.63 9.71
C GLN A 178 14.84 -1.48 8.49
N THR A 179 13.99 -0.95 7.61
CA THR A 179 13.70 -1.54 6.31
C THR A 179 14.87 -1.38 5.32
N LEU A 180 14.84 -2.05 4.17
CA LEU A 180 15.87 -1.96 3.13
C LEU A 180 16.30 -0.52 2.78
N PRO A 181 15.37 0.43 2.50
CA PRO A 181 15.76 1.81 2.22
C PRO A 181 16.46 2.50 3.40
N LEU A 182 16.01 2.24 4.63
CA LEU A 182 16.62 2.80 5.84
C LEU A 182 18.01 2.21 6.10
N ALA A 183 18.18 0.92 5.89
CA ALA A 183 19.48 0.25 6.03
C ALA A 183 20.49 0.74 4.99
N ILE A 184 20.07 0.87 3.72
CA ILE A 184 20.91 1.44 2.65
C ILE A 184 21.31 2.87 3.00
N TYR A 185 20.37 3.69 3.44
CA TYR A 185 20.65 5.08 3.82
C TYR A 185 21.66 5.17 4.98
N SER A 186 21.52 4.32 6.00
CA SER A 186 22.47 4.27 7.11
C SER A 186 23.85 3.81 6.67
N ALA A 187 23.92 2.81 5.80
CA ALA A 187 25.19 2.29 5.27
C ALA A 187 25.93 3.34 4.42
N LEU A 188 25.20 4.15 3.63
CA LEU A 188 25.78 5.25 2.85
C LEU A 188 26.49 6.32 3.70
N GLN A 189 26.13 6.42 4.98
CA GLN A 189 26.74 7.37 5.90
C GLN A 189 27.96 6.79 6.65
N GLN A 190 28.27 5.51 6.45
CA GLN A 190 29.37 4.82 7.12
C GLN A 190 30.55 4.63 6.16
N PRO A 191 31.75 5.14 6.48
CA PRO A 191 32.93 4.91 5.68
C PRO A 191 33.24 3.40 5.56
N GLY A 192 33.47 2.93 4.34
CA GLY A 192 33.85 1.53 4.07
C GLY A 192 32.65 0.55 3.98
N ALA A 193 31.41 1.03 4.06
CA ALA A 193 30.22 0.18 3.95
C ALA A 193 29.75 -0.04 2.49
N ASP A 194 30.54 0.33 1.48
CA ASP A 194 30.16 0.24 0.06
C ASP A 194 29.67 -1.16 -0.35
N ALA A 195 30.34 -2.21 0.14
CA ALA A 195 29.95 -3.59 -0.16
C ALA A 195 28.56 -3.94 0.40
N LEU A 196 28.19 -3.42 1.58
CA LEU A 196 26.86 -3.58 2.17
C LEU A 196 25.82 -2.83 1.35
N VAL A 197 26.10 -1.57 0.99
CA VAL A 197 25.23 -0.75 0.14
C VAL A 197 24.93 -1.48 -1.17
N TRP A 198 25.97 -2.00 -1.85
CA TRP A 198 25.80 -2.76 -3.09
C TRP A 198 24.91 -3.98 -2.92
N ARG A 199 25.14 -4.82 -1.89
CA ARG A 199 24.36 -6.03 -1.64
C ARG A 199 22.88 -5.70 -1.39
N LEU A 200 22.59 -4.78 -0.46
CA LEU A 200 21.21 -4.40 -0.14
C LEU A 200 20.51 -3.71 -1.31
N SER A 201 21.23 -2.88 -2.08
CA SER A 201 20.67 -2.25 -3.28
C SER A 201 20.32 -3.27 -4.35
N CYS A 202 21.19 -4.25 -4.63
CA CYS A 202 20.88 -5.34 -5.56
C CYS A 202 19.65 -6.14 -5.13
N VAL A 203 19.51 -6.43 -3.84
CA VAL A 203 18.32 -7.11 -3.30
C VAL A 203 17.08 -6.25 -3.48
N SER A 204 17.15 -4.96 -3.16
CA SER A 204 16.02 -4.03 -3.32
C SER A 204 15.56 -3.92 -4.76
N VAL A 205 16.49 -3.77 -5.71
CA VAL A 205 16.21 -3.76 -7.15
C VAL A 205 15.62 -5.09 -7.60
N GLY A 206 16.19 -6.20 -7.17
CA GLY A 206 15.69 -7.55 -7.49
C GLY A 206 14.27 -7.77 -7.01
N LEU A 207 13.95 -7.41 -5.77
CA LEU A 207 12.59 -7.50 -5.21
C LEU A 207 11.60 -6.61 -5.97
N SER A 208 12.01 -5.39 -6.32
CA SER A 208 11.18 -4.47 -7.09
C SER A 208 10.89 -5.00 -8.50
N LEU A 209 11.88 -5.57 -9.16
CA LEU A 209 11.71 -6.21 -10.49
C LEU A 209 10.81 -7.43 -10.40
N ILE A 210 10.99 -8.30 -9.41
CA ILE A 210 10.12 -9.47 -9.19
C ILE A 210 8.68 -9.03 -8.97
N ALA A 211 8.45 -8.03 -8.11
CA ALA A 211 7.14 -7.48 -7.87
C ALA A 211 6.51 -6.94 -9.16
N LEU A 212 7.26 -6.17 -9.96
CA LEU A 212 6.78 -5.58 -11.21
C LEU A 212 6.43 -6.66 -12.25
N ILE A 213 7.29 -7.66 -12.43
CA ILE A 213 7.05 -8.78 -13.36
C ILE A 213 5.83 -9.60 -12.89
N ALA A 214 5.74 -9.89 -11.59
CA ALA A 214 4.59 -10.59 -11.03
C ALA A 214 3.28 -9.84 -11.28
N SER A 215 3.29 -8.49 -11.13
CA SER A 215 2.16 -7.62 -11.46
C SER A 215 1.68 -7.81 -12.89
N GLU A 216 2.61 -7.68 -13.82
CA GLU A 216 2.31 -7.76 -15.24
C GLU A 216 1.75 -9.14 -15.62
N LEU A 217 2.36 -10.21 -15.11
CA LEU A 217 1.91 -11.58 -15.35
C LEU A 217 0.52 -11.86 -14.77
N LEU A 218 0.25 -11.40 -13.54
CA LEU A 218 -1.05 -11.56 -12.89
C LEU A 218 -2.14 -10.79 -13.63
N THR A 219 -1.87 -9.54 -14.01
CA THR A 219 -2.80 -8.69 -14.75
C THR A 219 -3.13 -9.28 -16.13
N ARG A 220 -2.12 -9.78 -16.86
CA ARG A 220 -2.33 -10.46 -18.16
C ARG A 220 -3.14 -11.74 -18.04
N ARG A 221 -2.90 -12.56 -16.99
CA ARG A 221 -3.68 -13.78 -16.76
C ARG A 221 -5.14 -13.48 -16.41
N ALA A 222 -5.38 -12.50 -15.53
CA ALA A 222 -6.72 -12.08 -15.15
C ALA A 222 -7.50 -11.49 -16.33
N GLY A 223 -6.86 -10.71 -17.21
CA GLY A 223 -7.48 -10.15 -18.41
C GLY A 223 -7.87 -11.21 -19.43
N ARG A 224 -7.08 -12.27 -19.64
CA ARG A 224 -7.40 -13.35 -20.59
C ARG A 224 -8.62 -14.17 -20.18
N GLY A 225 -8.87 -14.33 -18.89
CA GLY A 225 -10.07 -15.06 -18.41
C GLY A 225 -11.39 -14.32 -18.65
N LEU A 226 -11.35 -13.00 -18.86
CA LEU A 226 -12.54 -12.16 -19.10
C LEU A 226 -12.94 -12.05 -20.59
N HIS A 227 -12.06 -12.39 -21.51
CA HIS A 227 -12.35 -12.39 -22.95
C HIS A 227 -13.00 -13.70 -23.46
N VAL A 228 -13.26 -14.66 -22.58
CA VAL A 228 -13.84 -15.99 -22.92
C VAL A 228 -15.33 -16.08 -22.53
N LEU A 229 -15.88 -15.03 -21.94
CA LEU A 229 -17.29 -14.86 -21.62
C LEU A 229 -17.90 -13.75 -22.47
#